data_09574b9f879dffe3da17a69d56bbda91
#
_entry.id   09574b9f879dffe3da17a69d56bbda91
#
_cell.length_a   1.000
_cell.length_b   1.000
_cell.length_c   1.000
_cell.angle_alpha   90.00
_cell.angle_beta   90.00
_cell.angle_gamma   90.00
#
_symmetry.space_group_name_H-M   'P 1'
#
loop_
_entity.id
_entity.type
_entity.pdbx_description
1 polymer ?
#
loop_
_entity_poly.entity_id
_entity_poly.type
_entity_poly.pdbx_seq_one_letter_code
_entity_poly.pdbx_strand_id
1 'polypeptide(L)'
;LCFTEIHAFLDLVAEQYSTKIGSDKGNVTLTSYDGTLRVTVAVGNVISFGPEIKPAKTLVDNCLSRWSEGANANLKAVVLDAFDVDRQGSMNVGKILALRRLDIDDDEWKRAMLAISDSVRVDVTKDYVRLHRRPSPDAKWELVTFDLSKLDVAT
;
A
#
# COMPACT_ATOMS: atom_id res chain seq x y z
N LEU A 1 -1.31 -14.38 -18.01
CA LEU A 1 -1.25 -14.02 -19.42
C LEU A 1 -1.04 -12.51 -19.61
N CYS A 2 -1.95 -11.64 -19.19
CA CYS A 2 -1.90 -10.20 -19.43
C CYS A 2 -0.62 -9.48 -18.91
N PHE A 3 -0.08 -9.86 -17.76
CA PHE A 3 1.15 -9.29 -17.22
C PHE A 3 2.37 -9.62 -18.10
N THR A 4 2.52 -10.88 -18.49
CA THR A 4 3.64 -11.34 -19.31
C THR A 4 3.67 -10.62 -20.65
N GLU A 5 2.51 -10.41 -21.27
CA GLU A 5 2.39 -9.74 -22.56
C GLU A 5 2.70 -8.25 -22.45
N ILE A 6 2.25 -7.58 -21.37
CA ILE A 6 2.55 -6.17 -21.14
C ILE A 6 4.06 -5.98 -20.91
N HIS A 7 4.69 -6.82 -20.09
CA HIS A 7 6.14 -6.75 -19.87
C HIS A 7 6.92 -7.02 -21.14
N ALA A 8 6.55 -8.05 -21.90
CA ALA A 8 7.20 -8.33 -23.19
C ALA A 8 7.10 -7.18 -24.19
N PHE A 9 5.95 -6.51 -24.25
CA PHE A 9 5.78 -5.31 -25.08
C PHE A 9 6.68 -4.16 -24.60
N LEU A 10 6.73 -3.91 -23.28
CA LEU A 10 7.57 -2.85 -22.70
C LEU A 10 9.06 -3.11 -22.95
N ASP A 11 9.50 -4.37 -22.81
CA ASP A 11 10.89 -4.78 -23.06
C ASP A 11 11.26 -4.57 -24.54
N LEU A 12 10.38 -4.97 -25.45
CA LEU A 12 10.57 -4.78 -26.91
C LEU A 12 10.72 -3.29 -27.27
N VAL A 13 9.86 -2.44 -26.72
CA VAL A 13 9.92 -0.99 -27.00
C VAL A 13 11.15 -0.37 -26.34
N ALA A 14 11.51 -0.80 -25.12
CA ALA A 14 12.71 -0.34 -24.43
C ALA A 14 13.99 -0.72 -25.21
N GLU A 15 14.03 -1.91 -25.76
CA GLU A 15 15.14 -2.37 -26.62
C GLU A 15 15.21 -1.56 -27.91
N GLN A 16 14.08 -1.37 -28.59
CA GLN A 16 14.01 -0.65 -29.87
C GLN A 16 14.50 0.80 -29.76
N TYR A 17 14.17 1.47 -28.66
CA TYR A 17 14.51 2.89 -28.46
C TYR A 17 15.68 3.10 -27.48
N SER A 18 16.32 2.04 -27.00
CA SER A 18 17.42 2.06 -26.02
C SER A 18 17.10 2.94 -24.81
N THR A 19 15.85 2.87 -24.33
CA THR A 19 15.36 3.68 -23.22
C THR A 19 14.47 2.87 -22.30
N LYS A 20 14.47 3.24 -20.99
CA LYS A 20 13.59 2.61 -20.01
C LYS A 20 12.19 3.22 -20.10
N ILE A 21 11.17 2.38 -20.20
CA ILE A 21 9.77 2.81 -20.19
C ILE A 21 9.20 2.58 -18.79
N GLY A 22 8.56 3.60 -18.24
CA GLY A 22 7.99 3.57 -16.90
C GLY A 22 8.89 4.21 -15.83
N SER A 23 8.42 4.21 -14.58
CA SER A 23 9.18 4.70 -13.43
C SER A 23 10.24 3.69 -13.00
N ASP A 24 11.22 4.13 -12.16
CA ASP A 24 12.22 3.23 -11.56
C ASP A 24 11.60 2.09 -10.74
N LYS A 25 10.39 2.29 -10.25
CA LYS A 25 9.61 1.29 -9.51
C LYS A 25 8.83 0.34 -10.40
N GLY A 26 8.82 0.54 -11.73
CA GLY A 26 8.08 -0.29 -12.70
C GLY A 26 6.64 0.17 -12.96
N ASN A 27 6.21 1.33 -12.44
CA ASN A 27 4.89 1.86 -12.76
C ASN A 27 4.85 2.38 -14.20
N VAL A 28 3.83 1.99 -14.96
CA VAL A 28 3.64 2.43 -16.33
C VAL A 28 2.14 2.63 -16.63
N THR A 29 1.84 3.60 -17.48
CA THR A 29 0.50 3.82 -18.01
C THR A 29 0.59 3.86 -19.53
N LEU A 30 -0.14 2.95 -20.18
CA LEU A 30 -0.28 2.87 -21.62
C LEU A 30 -1.69 3.32 -21.99
N THR A 31 -1.78 4.16 -23.02
CA THR A 31 -3.08 4.60 -23.56
C THR A 31 -3.12 4.22 -25.04
N SER A 32 -4.27 3.71 -25.51
CA SER A 32 -4.49 3.40 -26.92
C SER A 32 -4.37 4.63 -27.79
N TYR A 33 -4.08 4.44 -29.08
CA TYR A 33 -3.90 5.53 -30.04
C TYR A 33 -5.16 6.41 -30.17
N ASP A 34 -6.33 5.81 -30.13
CA ASP A 34 -7.63 6.49 -30.15
C ASP A 34 -8.02 7.15 -28.81
N GLY A 35 -7.19 6.97 -27.79
CA GLY A 35 -7.39 7.56 -26.46
C GLY A 35 -8.58 6.99 -25.69
N THR A 36 -9.14 5.84 -26.08
CA THR A 36 -10.33 5.25 -25.45
C THR A 36 -10.04 4.16 -24.42
N LEU A 37 -8.87 3.53 -24.50
CA LEU A 37 -8.42 2.49 -23.58
C LEU A 37 -7.15 2.92 -22.85
N ARG A 38 -7.03 2.51 -21.57
CA ARG A 38 -5.85 2.75 -20.74
C ARG A 38 -5.54 1.54 -19.89
N VAL A 39 -4.30 1.07 -19.95
CA VAL A 39 -3.75 0.07 -19.03
C VAL A 39 -2.79 0.76 -18.09
N THR A 40 -2.96 0.55 -16.81
CA THR A 40 -2.03 1.03 -15.78
C THR A 40 -1.46 -0.16 -15.04
N VAL A 41 -0.13 -0.31 -15.08
CA VAL A 41 0.62 -1.21 -14.22
C VAL A 41 1.12 -0.40 -13.03
N ALA A 42 0.81 -0.86 -11.83
CA ALA A 42 1.25 -0.23 -10.59
C ALA A 42 1.93 -1.26 -9.71
N VAL A 43 3.14 -0.95 -9.27
CA VAL A 43 3.95 -1.79 -8.39
C VAL A 43 3.78 -1.31 -6.96
N GLY A 44 3.18 -2.13 -6.12
CA GLY A 44 2.91 -1.86 -4.71
C GLY A 44 3.72 -2.74 -3.77
N ASN A 45 4.28 -2.15 -2.71
CA ASN A 45 4.93 -2.91 -1.66
C ASN A 45 3.87 -3.34 -0.63
N VAL A 46 3.90 -4.60 -0.24
CA VAL A 46 3.19 -5.08 0.94
C VAL A 46 4.11 -4.88 2.14
N ILE A 47 3.69 -4.00 3.03
CA ILE A 47 4.44 -3.66 4.24
C ILE A 47 3.90 -4.51 5.39
N SER A 48 4.78 -5.12 6.15
CA SER A 48 4.52 -5.79 7.41
C SER A 48 5.43 -5.28 8.52
N PHE A 49 5.29 -5.84 9.70
CA PHE A 49 6.16 -5.53 10.82
C PHE A 49 6.97 -6.76 11.25
N GLY A 50 8.26 -6.55 11.49
CA GLY A 50 9.14 -7.53 12.10
C GLY A 50 8.86 -7.72 13.61
N PRO A 51 9.64 -8.60 14.27
CA PRO A 51 9.46 -8.92 15.69
C PRO A 51 9.62 -7.71 16.62
N GLU A 52 10.28 -6.65 16.17
CA GLU A 52 10.51 -5.40 16.91
C GLU A 52 9.21 -4.65 17.23
N ILE A 53 8.10 -4.98 16.55
CA ILE A 53 6.78 -4.40 16.84
C ILE A 53 6.27 -4.76 18.24
N LYS A 54 6.68 -5.93 18.79
CA LYS A 54 6.26 -6.37 20.13
C LYS A 54 6.83 -5.47 21.22
N PRO A 55 8.16 -5.24 21.33
CA PRO A 55 8.70 -4.28 22.28
C PRO A 55 8.21 -2.86 22.03
N ALA A 56 7.98 -2.45 20.79
CA ALA A 56 7.37 -1.15 20.50
C ALA A 56 5.99 -1.01 21.14
N LYS A 57 5.13 -2.03 20.99
CA LYS A 57 3.81 -2.05 21.65
C LYS A 57 3.93 -1.96 23.18
N THR A 58 4.85 -2.71 23.78
CA THR A 58 5.07 -2.65 25.25
C THR A 58 5.44 -1.24 25.71
N LEU A 59 6.33 -0.55 24.98
CA LEU A 59 6.70 0.84 25.31
C LEU A 59 5.50 1.79 25.19
N VAL A 60 4.66 1.59 24.18
CA VAL A 60 3.43 2.37 24.00
C VAL A 60 2.46 2.11 25.14
N ASP A 61 2.24 0.85 25.54
CA ASP A 61 1.34 0.48 26.63
C ASP A 61 1.84 1.08 27.97
N ASN A 62 3.15 1.14 28.20
CA ASN A 62 3.75 1.81 29.37
C ASN A 62 3.47 3.31 29.36
N CYS A 63 3.64 3.98 28.21
CA CYS A 63 3.30 5.40 28.08
C CYS A 63 1.81 5.65 28.38
N LEU A 64 0.92 4.84 27.81
CA LEU A 64 -0.53 4.96 28.06
C LEU A 64 -0.90 4.74 29.53
N SER A 65 -0.21 3.81 30.21
CA SER A 65 -0.42 3.55 31.64
C SER A 65 0.01 4.74 32.51
N ARG A 66 1.14 5.38 32.19
CA ARG A 66 1.62 6.58 32.90
C ARG A 66 0.71 7.79 32.65
N TRP A 67 0.20 7.91 31.44
CA TRP A 67 -0.67 9.06 31.08
C TRP A 67 -2.12 8.89 31.54
N SER A 68 -2.52 7.71 32.08
CA SER A 68 -3.90 7.40 32.41
C SER A 68 -4.50 8.32 33.49
N GLU A 69 -3.68 8.98 34.31
CA GLU A 69 -4.13 9.90 35.37
C GLU A 69 -4.38 11.35 34.88
N GLY A 70 -4.11 11.66 33.59
CA GLY A 70 -4.30 13.02 33.07
C GLY A 70 -4.44 13.09 31.55
N ALA A 71 -4.40 11.97 30.85
CA ALA A 71 -4.38 11.95 29.39
C ALA A 71 -5.78 12.08 28.78
N ASN A 72 -5.82 12.71 27.62
CA ASN A 72 -6.99 12.77 26.78
C ASN A 72 -7.46 11.34 26.41
N ALA A 73 -8.64 10.93 26.88
CA ALA A 73 -9.23 9.61 26.61
C ALA A 73 -9.31 9.31 25.10
N ASN A 74 -9.45 10.33 24.27
CA ASN A 74 -9.45 10.18 22.81
C ASN A 74 -8.09 9.74 22.27
N LEU A 75 -6.98 10.26 22.81
CA LEU A 75 -5.63 9.83 22.40
C LEU A 75 -5.41 8.36 22.73
N LYS A 76 -5.78 7.94 23.94
CA LYS A 76 -5.70 6.54 24.36
C LYS A 76 -6.50 5.62 23.42
N ALA A 77 -7.73 6.02 23.06
CA ALA A 77 -8.57 5.25 22.15
C ALA A 77 -7.93 5.11 20.75
N VAL A 78 -7.36 6.19 20.20
CA VAL A 78 -6.68 6.18 18.90
C VAL A 78 -5.46 5.26 18.91
N VAL A 79 -4.67 5.31 19.97
CA VAL A 79 -3.46 4.46 20.10
C VAL A 79 -3.82 2.99 20.24
N LEU A 80 -4.83 2.66 21.06
CA LEU A 80 -5.31 1.29 21.20
C LEU A 80 -5.88 0.74 19.89
N ASP A 81 -6.70 1.53 19.18
CA ASP A 81 -7.24 1.16 17.86
C ASP A 81 -6.13 0.93 16.81
N ALA A 82 -5.00 1.62 16.92
CA ALA A 82 -3.89 1.43 15.99
C ALA A 82 -3.23 0.04 16.12
N PHE A 83 -3.17 -0.51 17.34
CA PHE A 83 -2.61 -1.83 17.61
C PHE A 83 -3.66 -2.94 17.67
N ASP A 84 -4.92 -2.61 17.38
CA ASP A 84 -5.95 -3.64 17.26
C ASP A 84 -5.68 -4.54 16.04
N VAL A 85 -5.93 -5.82 16.23
CA VAL A 85 -5.76 -6.84 15.17
C VAL A 85 -7.10 -7.17 14.56
N ASP A 86 -7.12 -7.32 13.25
CA ASP A 86 -8.32 -7.77 12.55
C ASP A 86 -8.67 -9.23 12.86
N ARG A 87 -9.78 -9.72 12.32
CA ARG A 87 -10.22 -11.12 12.50
C ARG A 87 -9.23 -12.16 11.98
N GLN A 88 -8.27 -11.75 11.17
CA GLN A 88 -7.22 -12.60 10.60
C GLN A 88 -5.91 -12.50 11.40
N GLY A 89 -5.89 -11.71 12.50
CA GLY A 89 -4.71 -11.49 13.33
C GLY A 89 -3.71 -10.50 12.72
N SER A 90 -4.13 -9.74 11.71
CA SER A 90 -3.28 -8.77 11.03
C SER A 90 -3.43 -7.37 11.62
N MET A 91 -2.31 -6.69 11.84
CA MET A 91 -2.29 -5.30 12.32
C MET A 91 -2.43 -4.31 11.16
N ASN A 92 -3.13 -3.21 11.41
CA ASN A 92 -3.25 -2.16 10.42
C ASN A 92 -1.98 -1.30 10.35
N VAL A 93 -1.12 -1.61 9.37
CA VAL A 93 0.15 -0.91 9.14
C VAL A 93 -0.03 0.60 9.04
N GLY A 94 -1.05 1.05 8.33
CA GLY A 94 -1.33 2.49 8.14
C GLY A 94 -1.64 3.21 9.45
N LYS A 95 -2.44 2.60 10.33
CA LYS A 95 -2.78 3.16 11.64
C LYS A 95 -1.55 3.24 12.56
N ILE A 96 -0.74 2.18 12.61
CA ILE A 96 0.48 2.15 13.43
C ILE A 96 1.49 3.20 12.94
N LEU A 97 1.71 3.30 11.63
CA LEU A 97 2.62 4.31 11.07
C LEU A 97 2.09 5.74 11.27
N ALA A 98 0.77 5.95 11.38
CA ALA A 98 0.19 7.24 11.66
C ALA A 98 0.53 7.74 13.07
N LEU A 99 0.76 6.85 14.06
CA LEU A 99 1.18 7.23 15.41
C LEU A 99 2.49 8.03 15.43
N ARG A 100 3.37 7.78 14.46
CA ARG A 100 4.66 8.51 14.32
C ARG A 100 4.50 9.99 14.00
N ARG A 101 3.30 10.41 13.57
CA ARG A 101 2.99 11.82 13.28
C ARG A 101 2.53 12.57 14.52
N LEU A 102 2.28 11.88 15.61
CA LEU A 102 1.91 12.49 16.87
C LEU A 102 3.16 13.10 17.51
N ASP A 103 3.15 14.41 17.69
CA ASP A 103 4.21 15.15 18.38
C ASP A 103 3.99 15.07 19.89
N ILE A 104 4.55 14.01 20.49
CA ILE A 104 4.46 13.75 21.92
C ILE A 104 5.87 13.84 22.51
N ASP A 105 6.06 14.79 23.42
CA ASP A 105 7.33 15.01 24.10
C ASP A 105 7.50 14.06 25.32
N ASP A 106 7.77 12.80 25.00
CA ASP A 106 8.01 11.74 25.97
C ASP A 106 9.11 10.81 25.41
N ASP A 107 10.18 10.59 26.16
CA ASP A 107 11.33 9.83 25.71
C ASP A 107 11.00 8.37 25.43
N GLU A 108 10.10 7.76 26.21
CA GLU A 108 9.68 6.38 26.01
C GLU A 108 8.79 6.26 24.76
N TRP A 109 7.93 7.28 24.52
CA TRP A 109 7.18 7.39 23.27
C TRP A 109 8.09 7.49 22.07
N LYS A 110 9.11 8.37 22.11
CA LYS A 110 10.08 8.53 21.02
C LYS A 110 10.82 7.19 20.75
N ARG A 111 11.20 6.47 21.79
CA ARG A 111 11.79 5.11 21.67
C ARG A 111 10.83 4.11 21.04
N ALA A 112 9.55 4.14 21.42
CA ALA A 112 8.52 3.30 20.80
C ALA A 112 8.35 3.59 19.30
N MET A 113 8.33 4.87 18.92
CA MET A 113 8.22 5.28 17.52
C MET A 113 9.45 4.87 16.70
N LEU A 114 10.64 4.90 17.30
CA LEU A 114 11.84 4.38 16.67
C LEU A 114 11.74 2.86 16.45
N ALA A 115 11.35 2.10 17.47
CA ALA A 115 11.15 0.65 17.36
C ALA A 115 10.09 0.27 16.31
N ILE A 116 8.99 1.04 16.18
CA ILE A 116 8.03 0.89 15.09
C ILE A 116 8.72 1.08 13.74
N SER A 117 9.57 2.11 13.61
CA SER A 117 10.30 2.38 12.37
C SER A 117 11.24 1.24 11.98
N ASP A 118 11.96 0.70 12.96
CA ASP A 118 12.90 -0.40 12.78
C ASP A 118 12.20 -1.72 12.47
N SER A 119 10.93 -1.86 12.88
CA SER A 119 10.13 -3.06 12.63
C SER A 119 9.57 -3.14 11.20
N VAL A 120 9.58 -2.04 10.44
CA VAL A 120 9.00 -2.00 9.09
C VAL A 120 9.76 -2.94 8.15
N ARG A 121 9.03 -3.83 7.51
CA ARG A 121 9.55 -4.76 6.49
C ARG A 121 8.75 -4.62 5.20
N VAL A 122 9.43 -4.76 4.08
CA VAL A 122 8.79 -4.91 2.77
C VAL A 122 8.84 -6.41 2.43
N ASP A 123 7.72 -7.10 2.60
CA ASP A 123 7.68 -8.55 2.41
C ASP A 123 7.63 -8.94 0.95
N VAL A 124 6.76 -8.30 0.20
CA VAL A 124 6.49 -8.63 -1.19
C VAL A 124 6.18 -7.36 -1.97
N THR A 125 6.69 -7.31 -3.19
CA THR A 125 6.24 -6.35 -4.20
C THR A 125 5.15 -7.01 -5.03
N LYS A 126 3.99 -6.37 -5.13
CA LYS A 126 2.86 -6.84 -5.95
C LYS A 126 2.61 -5.91 -7.11
N ASP A 127 2.41 -6.51 -8.28
CA ASP A 127 2.01 -5.80 -9.47
C ASP A 127 0.49 -5.80 -9.59
N TYR A 128 -0.06 -4.64 -9.88
CA TYR A 128 -1.49 -4.44 -10.10
C TYR A 128 -1.70 -3.94 -11.52
N VAL A 129 -2.54 -4.62 -12.30
CA VAL A 129 -2.99 -4.13 -13.60
C VAL A 129 -4.41 -3.63 -13.48
N ARG A 130 -4.65 -2.42 -13.98
CA ARG A 130 -5.98 -1.83 -14.09
C ARG A 130 -6.24 -1.45 -15.54
N LEU A 131 -7.36 -1.91 -16.06
CA LEU A 131 -7.85 -1.49 -17.37
C LEU A 131 -8.94 -0.46 -17.17
N HIS A 132 -8.85 0.65 -17.89
CA HIS A 132 -9.87 1.70 -17.94
C HIS A 132 -10.32 1.89 -19.38
N ARG A 133 -11.57 2.24 -19.55
CA ARG A 133 -12.13 2.65 -20.82
C ARG A 133 -12.88 3.96 -20.70
N ARG A 134 -13.08 4.62 -21.82
CA ARG A 134 -13.98 5.78 -21.97
C ARG A 134 -14.56 5.79 -23.37
N PRO A 135 -15.80 6.33 -23.56
CA PRO A 135 -16.47 6.32 -24.87
C PRO A 135 -15.84 7.33 -25.86
N SER A 136 -15.17 8.37 -25.37
CA SER A 136 -14.48 9.37 -26.20
C SER A 136 -13.30 9.97 -25.42
N PRO A 137 -12.32 10.61 -26.11
CA PRO A 137 -11.16 11.23 -25.46
C PRO A 137 -11.48 12.29 -24.40
N ASP A 138 -12.64 12.91 -24.46
CA ASP A 138 -13.09 13.95 -23.51
C ASP A 138 -13.90 13.37 -22.34
N ALA A 139 -14.28 12.09 -22.41
CA ALA A 139 -15.07 11.44 -21.37
C ALA A 139 -14.21 11.01 -20.18
N LYS A 140 -14.87 10.82 -19.03
CA LYS A 140 -14.21 10.29 -17.82
C LYS A 140 -13.83 8.83 -18.00
N TRP A 141 -12.70 8.46 -17.41
CA TRP A 141 -12.24 7.08 -17.39
C TRP A 141 -13.11 6.23 -16.44
N GLU A 142 -13.53 5.06 -16.92
CA GLU A 142 -14.23 4.04 -16.17
C GLU A 142 -13.33 2.83 -15.97
N LEU A 143 -13.26 2.32 -14.75
CA LEU A 143 -12.52 1.09 -14.45
C LEU A 143 -13.29 -0.10 -15.05
N VAL A 144 -12.59 -0.91 -15.85
CA VAL A 144 -13.12 -2.19 -16.33
C VAL A 144 -12.81 -3.25 -15.27
N THR A 145 -13.86 -3.73 -14.59
CA THR A 145 -13.75 -4.85 -13.64
C THR A 145 -13.87 -6.16 -14.38
N PHE A 146 -12.87 -7.03 -14.24
CA PHE A 146 -12.91 -8.39 -14.76
C PHE A 146 -13.61 -9.29 -13.71
N ASP A 147 -14.82 -9.66 -13.99
CA ASP A 147 -15.53 -10.68 -13.20
C ASP A 147 -15.36 -12.02 -13.90
N LEU A 148 -14.38 -12.80 -13.43
CA LEU A 148 -14.06 -14.11 -14.01
C LEU A 148 -15.21 -15.11 -13.83
N SER A 149 -16.15 -14.87 -12.91
CA SER A 149 -17.32 -15.71 -12.71
C SER A 149 -18.36 -15.60 -13.83
N LYS A 150 -18.25 -14.56 -14.68
CA LYS A 150 -19.14 -14.29 -15.81
C LYS A 150 -18.54 -14.66 -17.16
N LEU A 151 -17.35 -15.23 -17.17
CA LEU A 151 -16.76 -15.77 -18.39
C LEU A 151 -17.42 -17.14 -18.64
N ASP A 152 -18.40 -17.20 -19.55
CA ASP A 152 -18.83 -18.46 -20.14
C ASP A 152 -17.61 -19.03 -20.88
N VAL A 153 -17.04 -20.08 -20.33
CA VAL A 153 -16.06 -20.89 -21.03
C VAL A 153 -16.83 -21.63 -22.13
N ALA A 154 -16.88 -21.01 -23.30
CA ALA A 154 -17.35 -21.70 -24.49
C ALA A 154 -16.48 -22.92 -24.70
N THR A 155 -17.08 -24.09 -24.48
CA THR A 155 -16.50 -25.43 -24.72
C THR A 155 -16.42 -25.68 -26.21
#